data_07592104080de96265f6dc034b1a101b
#
_entry.id   07592104080de96265f6dc034b1a101b
#
_cell.length_a   1.000
_cell.length_b   1.000
_cell.length_c   1.000
_cell.angle_alpha   90.00
_cell.angle_beta   90.00
_cell.angle_gamma   90.00
#
_symmetry.space_group_name_H-M   'P 1'
#
loop_
_entity.id
_entity.type
_entity.pdbx_description
1 polymer ?
#
loop_
_entity_poly.entity_id
_entity_poly.type
_entity_poly.pdbx_seq_one_letter_code
_entity_poly.pdbx_strand_id
1 'polypeptide(L)'
;MSRAGRKRKNAARTHTGQISRARAVVEREATSVACEARARLHGLPIASARHAEAGSALGRMLLRDQITRDAYDAGMRYARLHAALQSSLDTPGRVIEPRDGESRACPECGQTVRCEACASDWSDRVRWQWDALGKLLTVWEAALLRQVVIADLDCAPMQAQVVVRALSIVGAYFSQARAA
;
A
#
# COMPACT_ATOMS: atom_id res chain seq x y z
N MET A 1 -63.69 -6.28 -1.22
CA MET A 1 -62.45 -7.09 -1.23
C MET A 1 -61.28 -6.18 -1.06
N SER A 2 -60.59 -6.23 0.10
CA SER A 2 -59.45 -5.38 0.39
C SER A 2 -58.19 -5.93 -0.33
N ARG A 3 -57.55 -5.12 -1.21
CA ARG A 3 -56.32 -5.48 -1.89
C ARG A 3 -55.21 -5.63 -0.85
N ALA A 4 -54.64 -6.83 -0.73
CA ALA A 4 -53.47 -7.07 0.11
C ALA A 4 -52.32 -6.11 -0.30
N GLY A 5 -51.92 -5.23 0.61
CA GLY A 5 -50.87 -4.26 0.36
C GLY A 5 -49.52 -4.95 0.04
N ARG A 6 -48.78 -4.36 -0.85
CA ARG A 6 -47.44 -4.85 -1.24
C ARG A 6 -46.56 -5.03 0.00
N LYS A 7 -45.95 -6.22 0.18
CA LYS A 7 -45.04 -6.50 1.29
C LYS A 7 -43.96 -5.43 1.37
N ARG A 8 -43.81 -4.81 2.55
CA ARG A 8 -42.77 -3.78 2.80
C ARG A 8 -41.41 -4.42 2.71
N LYS A 9 -40.51 -3.79 1.97
CA LYS A 9 -39.08 -4.21 1.95
C LYS A 9 -38.50 -4.08 3.35
N ASN A 10 -37.80 -5.14 3.80
CA ASN A 10 -37.10 -5.16 5.08
C ASN A 10 -35.78 -4.38 4.92
N ALA A 11 -35.79 -3.07 5.16
CA ALA A 11 -34.66 -2.16 5.05
C ALA A 11 -34.72 -1.13 6.18
N ALA A 12 -33.53 -0.68 6.63
CA ALA A 12 -33.41 0.40 7.60
C ALA A 12 -34.17 1.65 7.10
N ARG A 13 -34.89 2.31 7.98
CA ARG A 13 -35.71 3.48 7.64
C ARG A 13 -35.20 4.71 8.37
N THR A 14 -35.36 5.86 7.73
CA THR A 14 -35.16 7.17 8.36
C THR A 14 -36.27 7.44 9.38
N HIS A 15 -36.12 8.45 10.21
CA HIS A 15 -37.15 8.90 11.17
C HIS A 15 -38.48 9.29 10.47
N THR A 16 -38.45 9.64 9.18
CA THR A 16 -39.62 9.92 8.34
C THR A 16 -40.22 8.66 7.71
N GLY A 17 -39.72 7.45 8.03
CA GLY A 17 -40.23 6.18 7.52
C GLY A 17 -39.81 5.81 6.09
N GLN A 18 -39.01 6.63 5.43
CA GLN A 18 -38.42 6.31 4.12
C GLN A 18 -37.29 5.28 4.25
N ILE A 19 -37.06 4.47 3.20
CA ILE A 19 -35.94 3.53 3.19
C ILE A 19 -34.65 4.32 3.26
N SER A 20 -33.89 4.09 4.33
CA SER A 20 -32.58 4.71 4.49
C SER A 20 -31.63 4.18 3.40
N ARG A 21 -31.13 5.08 2.57
CA ARG A 21 -30.03 4.83 1.64
C ARG A 21 -28.68 5.18 2.31
N ALA A 22 -28.62 5.00 3.64
CA ALA A 22 -27.41 5.34 4.38
C ALA A 22 -26.20 4.66 3.75
N ARG A 23 -25.24 5.46 3.35
CA ARG A 23 -23.96 5.05 2.72
C ARG A 23 -23.29 3.89 3.46
N ALA A 24 -23.40 3.87 4.79
CA ALA A 24 -22.85 2.83 5.65
C ALA A 24 -23.42 1.41 5.39
N VAL A 25 -24.68 1.27 4.93
CA VAL A 25 -25.26 -0.05 4.62
C VAL A 25 -24.71 -0.55 3.29
N VAL A 26 -24.66 0.33 2.30
CA VAL A 26 -24.10 0.00 0.97
C VAL A 26 -22.60 -0.31 1.07
N GLU A 27 -21.86 0.45 1.86
CA GLU A 27 -20.43 0.22 2.10
C GLU A 27 -20.16 -1.13 2.79
N ARG A 28 -21.00 -1.54 3.77
CA ARG A 28 -20.86 -2.85 4.43
C ARG A 28 -21.11 -4.02 3.48
N GLU A 29 -22.14 -3.93 2.65
CA GLU A 29 -22.43 -4.97 1.65
C GLU A 29 -21.33 -5.06 0.59
N ALA A 30 -20.88 -3.93 0.06
CA ALA A 30 -19.77 -3.88 -0.89
C ALA A 30 -18.46 -4.44 -0.28
N THR A 31 -18.16 -4.12 0.97
CA THR A 31 -17.00 -4.65 1.69
C THR A 31 -17.10 -6.16 1.87
N SER A 32 -18.29 -6.71 2.19
CA SER A 32 -18.49 -8.15 2.33
C SER A 32 -18.23 -8.88 1.01
N VAL A 33 -18.80 -8.40 -0.10
CA VAL A 33 -18.59 -8.97 -1.44
C VAL A 33 -17.11 -8.92 -1.84
N ALA A 34 -16.43 -7.80 -1.59
CA ALA A 34 -15.01 -7.65 -1.88
C ALA A 34 -14.15 -8.62 -1.05
N CYS A 35 -14.48 -8.82 0.23
CA CYS A 35 -13.78 -9.77 1.09
C CYS A 35 -14.00 -11.21 0.63
N GLU A 36 -15.22 -11.59 0.24
CA GLU A 36 -15.52 -12.92 -0.29
C GLU A 36 -14.77 -13.19 -1.60
N ALA A 37 -14.78 -12.23 -2.52
CA ALA A 37 -14.03 -12.31 -3.78
C ALA A 37 -12.53 -12.50 -3.52
N ARG A 38 -11.95 -11.72 -2.60
CA ARG A 38 -10.54 -11.82 -2.20
C ARG A 38 -10.22 -13.17 -1.55
N ALA A 39 -11.09 -13.67 -0.67
CA ALA A 39 -10.94 -14.97 -0.04
C ALA A 39 -10.88 -16.09 -1.09
N ARG A 40 -11.79 -16.08 -2.06
CA ARG A 40 -11.82 -17.07 -3.16
C ARG A 40 -10.62 -16.96 -4.08
N LEU A 41 -10.27 -15.75 -4.51
CA LEU A 41 -9.18 -15.50 -5.45
C LEU A 41 -7.83 -15.95 -4.90
N HIS A 42 -7.57 -15.70 -3.63
CA HIS A 42 -6.28 -15.97 -3.01
C HIS A 42 -6.27 -17.16 -2.04
N GLY A 43 -7.37 -17.90 -1.94
CA GLY A 43 -7.47 -19.07 -1.04
C GLY A 43 -7.27 -18.72 0.43
N LEU A 44 -7.75 -17.53 0.86
CA LEU A 44 -7.65 -17.08 2.24
C LEU A 44 -8.93 -17.41 3.03
N PRO A 45 -8.82 -17.68 4.34
CA PRO A 45 -9.99 -17.67 5.22
C PRO A 45 -10.70 -16.30 5.15
N ILE A 46 -12.04 -16.29 5.20
CA ILE A 46 -12.84 -15.05 5.14
C ILE A 46 -12.42 -14.06 6.24
N ALA A 47 -12.10 -14.56 7.43
CA ALA A 47 -11.59 -13.73 8.53
C ALA A 47 -10.31 -12.99 8.13
N SER A 48 -9.34 -13.69 7.53
CA SER A 48 -8.09 -13.11 7.05
C SER A 48 -8.30 -12.16 5.87
N ALA A 49 -9.25 -12.46 4.97
CA ALA A 49 -9.56 -11.61 3.82
C ALA A 49 -10.14 -10.22 4.20
N ARG A 50 -10.61 -10.05 5.45
CA ARG A 50 -11.10 -8.78 6.00
C ARG A 50 -9.97 -7.83 6.43
N HIS A 51 -8.77 -8.33 6.65
CA HIS A 51 -7.62 -7.50 7.00
C HIS A 51 -7.20 -6.63 5.81
N ALA A 52 -6.78 -5.41 6.09
CA ALA A 52 -6.30 -4.50 5.06
C ALA A 52 -5.09 -5.08 4.29
N GLU A 53 -4.25 -5.80 5.00
CA GLU A 53 -3.07 -6.47 4.47
C GLU A 53 -3.40 -7.51 3.39
N ALA A 54 -4.58 -8.16 3.47
CA ALA A 54 -4.99 -9.16 2.46
C ALA A 54 -5.12 -8.58 1.04
N GLY A 55 -5.15 -7.25 0.91
CA GLY A 55 -5.18 -6.55 -0.36
C GLY A 55 -3.89 -6.62 -1.16
N SER A 56 -2.75 -7.00 -0.55
CA SER A 56 -1.45 -7.07 -1.22
C SER A 56 -0.81 -8.45 -1.12
N ALA A 57 0.05 -8.81 -2.09
CA ALA A 57 0.78 -10.09 -2.08
C ALA A 57 1.63 -10.22 -0.82
N LEU A 58 2.35 -9.16 -0.48
CA LEU A 58 3.16 -9.10 0.74
C LEU A 58 2.30 -9.27 2.01
N GLY A 59 1.14 -8.63 2.06
CA GLY A 59 0.22 -8.76 3.18
C GLY A 59 -0.40 -10.15 3.26
N ARG A 60 -0.66 -10.80 2.13
CA ARG A 60 -1.10 -12.21 2.10
C ARG A 60 -0.04 -13.16 2.63
N MET A 61 1.26 -12.90 2.36
CA MET A 61 2.37 -13.64 2.96
C MET A 61 2.40 -13.47 4.49
N LEU A 62 2.15 -12.26 5.00
CA LEU A 62 2.04 -12.01 6.45
C LEU A 62 0.88 -12.79 7.06
N LEU A 63 -0.31 -12.76 6.44
CA LEU A 63 -1.50 -13.47 6.94
C LEU A 63 -1.42 -14.99 6.85
N ARG A 64 -0.46 -15.52 6.08
CA ARG A 64 -0.12 -16.95 6.01
C ARG A 64 1.06 -17.33 6.90
N ASP A 65 1.52 -16.42 7.76
CA ASP A 65 2.70 -16.61 8.64
C ASP A 65 3.99 -16.96 7.88
N GLN A 66 4.09 -16.58 6.60
CA GLN A 66 5.27 -16.80 5.76
C GLN A 66 6.36 -15.76 6.01
N ILE A 67 5.98 -14.57 6.50
CA ILE A 67 6.88 -13.48 6.86
C ILE A 67 6.49 -12.90 8.23
N THR A 68 7.46 -12.30 8.90
CA THR A 68 7.23 -11.57 10.16
C THR A 68 6.67 -10.17 9.88
N ARG A 69 6.14 -9.51 10.91
CA ARG A 69 5.70 -8.10 10.83
C ARG A 69 6.83 -7.17 10.43
N ASP A 70 8.03 -7.38 10.98
CA ASP A 70 9.21 -6.57 10.63
C ASP A 70 9.59 -6.70 9.16
N ALA A 71 9.51 -7.93 8.61
CA ALA A 71 9.74 -8.17 7.19
C ALA A 71 8.67 -7.49 6.31
N TYR A 72 7.40 -7.52 6.72
CA TYR A 72 6.33 -6.78 6.06
C TYR A 72 6.61 -5.28 6.05
N ASP A 73 6.98 -4.71 7.20
CA ASP A 73 7.28 -3.28 7.32
C ASP A 73 8.51 -2.88 6.49
N ALA A 74 9.52 -3.76 6.38
CA ALA A 74 10.65 -3.58 5.48
C ALA A 74 10.22 -3.54 4.01
N GLY A 75 9.34 -4.45 3.59
CA GLY A 75 8.77 -4.45 2.24
C GLY A 75 7.96 -3.20 1.94
N MET A 76 7.19 -2.71 2.89
CA MET A 76 6.45 -1.44 2.74
C MET A 76 7.38 -0.23 2.61
N ARG A 77 8.55 -0.23 3.28
CA ARG A 77 9.58 0.79 3.08
C ARG A 77 10.22 0.70 1.70
N TYR A 78 10.49 -0.53 1.23
CA TYR A 78 10.99 -0.76 -0.13
C TYR A 78 10.01 -0.22 -1.18
N ALA A 79 8.71 -0.49 -1.03
CA ALA A 79 7.67 0.07 -1.92
C ALA A 79 7.67 1.60 -1.94
N ARG A 80 7.78 2.23 -0.77
CA ARG A 80 7.85 3.70 -0.65
C ARG A 80 9.10 4.27 -1.32
N LEU A 81 10.26 3.63 -1.13
CA LEU A 81 11.49 4.06 -1.79
C LEU A 81 11.39 3.95 -3.31
N HIS A 82 10.79 2.85 -3.82
CA HIS A 82 10.54 2.69 -5.25
C HIS A 82 9.59 3.78 -5.78
N ALA A 83 8.49 4.06 -5.10
CA ALA A 83 7.55 5.12 -5.49
C ALA A 83 8.24 6.50 -5.49
N ALA A 84 9.10 6.78 -4.50
CA ALA A 84 9.89 7.99 -4.44
C ALA A 84 10.88 8.08 -5.62
N LEU A 85 11.52 6.96 -5.99
CA LEU A 85 12.39 6.89 -7.16
C LEU A 85 11.62 7.22 -8.44
N GLN A 86 10.45 6.59 -8.66
CA GLN A 86 9.64 6.87 -9.83
C GLN A 86 9.25 8.36 -9.89
N SER A 87 8.80 8.92 -8.76
CA SER A 87 8.48 10.36 -8.69
C SER A 87 9.69 11.25 -8.98
N SER A 88 10.91 10.80 -8.66
CA SER A 88 12.13 11.54 -8.96
C SER A 88 12.52 11.49 -10.46
N LEU A 89 12.07 10.46 -11.18
CA LEU A 89 12.32 10.28 -12.61
C LEU A 89 11.27 10.97 -13.47
N ASP A 90 10.00 10.92 -13.05
CA ASP A 90 8.87 11.46 -13.83
C ASP A 90 8.81 12.99 -13.81
N THR A 91 9.55 13.65 -12.92
CA THR A 91 9.45 15.10 -12.74
C THR A 91 10.80 15.77 -12.51
N PRO A 92 11.69 15.85 -13.51
CA PRO A 92 12.78 16.79 -13.43
C PRO A 92 12.19 18.22 -13.52
N GLY A 93 12.08 18.88 -12.38
CA GLY A 93 11.73 20.30 -12.30
C GLY A 93 10.24 20.68 -12.36
N ARG A 94 9.31 19.73 -12.21
CA ARG A 94 7.91 20.11 -12.05
C ARG A 94 7.68 20.67 -10.66
N VAL A 95 7.64 21.99 -10.57
CA VAL A 95 7.08 22.70 -9.42
C VAL A 95 5.65 22.20 -9.26
N ILE A 96 5.38 21.43 -8.21
CA ILE A 96 4.00 21.08 -7.85
C ILE A 96 3.40 22.38 -7.34
N GLU A 97 2.63 23.06 -8.21
CA GLU A 97 1.82 24.18 -7.76
C GLU A 97 0.91 23.68 -6.63
N PRO A 98 0.97 24.31 -5.45
CA PRO A 98 0.10 23.91 -4.35
C PRO A 98 -1.35 24.05 -4.82
N ARG A 99 -2.12 22.99 -4.72
CA ARG A 99 -3.58 23.08 -4.87
C ARG A 99 -4.09 24.07 -3.84
N ASP A 100 -4.94 24.98 -4.33
CA ASP A 100 -5.54 26.10 -3.60
C ASP A 100 -5.60 25.95 -2.07
N GLY A 101 -4.87 26.80 -1.36
CA GLY A 101 -4.99 27.03 0.08
C GLY A 101 -3.94 26.38 0.99
N GLU A 102 -3.10 25.46 0.54
CA GLU A 102 -2.06 24.86 1.38
C GLU A 102 -0.65 25.22 0.92
N SER A 103 -0.19 26.41 1.28
CA SER A 103 1.23 26.73 1.17
C SER A 103 2.01 26.05 2.30
N ARG A 104 2.44 24.81 2.07
CA ARG A 104 3.37 24.16 3.00
C ARG A 104 4.77 24.69 2.72
N ALA A 105 5.33 25.35 3.71
CA ALA A 105 6.74 25.74 3.67
C ALA A 105 7.62 24.50 3.47
N CYS A 106 8.66 24.60 2.64
CA CYS A 106 9.65 23.55 2.47
C CYS A 106 10.24 23.22 3.85
N PRO A 107 10.21 21.95 4.31
CA PRO A 107 10.68 21.60 5.66
C PRO A 107 12.18 21.85 5.86
N GLU A 108 12.96 21.94 4.78
CA GLU A 108 14.41 22.12 4.83
C GLU A 108 14.82 23.59 4.71
N CYS A 109 14.15 24.40 3.87
CA CYS A 109 14.51 25.79 3.64
C CYS A 109 13.45 26.81 4.07
N GLY A 110 12.28 26.37 4.56
CA GLY A 110 11.20 27.24 5.01
C GLY A 110 10.43 27.97 3.89
N GLN A 111 10.78 27.76 2.61
CA GLN A 111 10.07 28.37 1.48
C GLN A 111 8.74 27.67 1.22
N THR A 112 7.73 28.42 0.81
CA THR A 112 6.37 27.92 0.52
C THR A 112 6.29 26.96 -0.67
N VAL A 113 7.32 26.95 -1.51
CA VAL A 113 7.47 26.02 -2.64
C VAL A 113 8.80 25.31 -2.46
N ARG A 114 8.83 24.00 -2.72
CA ARG A 114 10.07 23.22 -2.69
C ARG A 114 11.05 23.82 -3.70
N CYS A 115 12.13 24.42 -3.22
CA CYS A 115 13.11 25.05 -4.09
C CYS A 115 13.82 23.98 -4.96
N GLU A 116 14.34 24.38 -6.11
CA GLU A 116 15.02 23.45 -7.04
C GLU A 116 16.19 22.73 -6.38
N ALA A 117 16.95 23.40 -5.52
CA ALA A 117 18.05 22.79 -4.78
C ALA A 117 17.57 21.66 -3.87
N CYS A 118 16.56 21.92 -3.03
CA CYS A 118 15.98 20.89 -2.16
C CYS A 118 15.34 19.74 -2.95
N ALA A 119 14.78 19.99 -4.12
CA ALA A 119 14.22 18.99 -5.00
C ALA A 119 15.32 18.11 -5.63
N SER A 120 16.42 18.74 -6.06
CA SER A 120 17.59 18.03 -6.59
C SER A 120 18.23 17.15 -5.51
N ASP A 121 18.54 17.69 -4.34
CA ASP A 121 19.12 16.95 -3.22
C ASP A 121 18.25 15.78 -2.79
N TRP A 122 16.92 15.94 -2.81
CA TRP A 122 16.00 14.85 -2.51
C TRP A 122 16.06 13.74 -3.57
N SER A 123 16.07 14.09 -4.85
CA SER A 123 16.15 13.14 -5.96
C SER A 123 17.46 12.35 -5.90
N ASP A 124 18.57 13.02 -5.65
CA ASP A 124 19.88 12.41 -5.56
C ASP A 124 19.98 11.49 -4.35
N ARG A 125 19.44 11.87 -3.19
CA ARG A 125 19.32 11.00 -2.00
C ARG A 125 18.51 9.74 -2.28
N VAL A 126 17.37 9.87 -2.94
CA VAL A 126 16.50 8.73 -3.28
C VAL A 126 17.21 7.76 -4.22
N ARG A 127 17.89 8.28 -5.27
CA ARG A 127 18.67 7.48 -6.22
C ARG A 127 19.82 6.78 -5.51
N TRP A 128 20.57 7.50 -4.69
CA TRP A 128 21.65 6.93 -3.90
C TRP A 128 21.18 5.79 -2.98
N GLN A 129 20.08 5.98 -2.26
CA GLN A 129 19.48 4.94 -1.40
C GLN A 129 19.06 3.71 -2.20
N TRP A 130 18.46 3.93 -3.36
CA TRP A 130 18.04 2.84 -4.24
C TRP A 130 19.24 2.04 -4.78
N ASP A 131 20.26 2.72 -5.23
CA ASP A 131 21.50 2.09 -5.74
C ASP A 131 22.27 1.37 -4.63
N ALA A 132 22.37 1.98 -3.44
CA ALA A 132 23.00 1.36 -2.28
C ALA A 132 22.28 0.06 -1.88
N LEU A 133 20.94 0.08 -1.83
CA LEU A 133 20.15 -1.10 -1.55
C LEU A 133 20.28 -2.15 -2.66
N GLY A 134 20.31 -1.72 -3.92
CA GLY A 134 20.48 -2.61 -5.08
C GLY A 134 21.80 -3.38 -5.05
N LYS A 135 22.86 -2.81 -4.50
CA LYS A 135 24.16 -3.48 -4.33
C LYS A 135 24.16 -4.57 -3.27
N LEU A 136 23.22 -4.55 -2.34
CA LEU A 136 23.10 -5.55 -1.27
C LEU A 136 22.25 -6.77 -1.68
N LEU A 137 21.44 -6.63 -2.72
CA LEU A 137 20.55 -7.67 -3.23
C LEU A 137 21.16 -8.33 -4.46
N THR A 138 21.01 -9.64 -4.55
CA THR A 138 21.26 -10.33 -5.82
C THR A 138 20.20 -9.94 -6.85
N VAL A 139 20.51 -10.12 -8.15
CA VAL A 139 19.58 -9.85 -9.25
C VAL A 139 18.26 -10.59 -9.06
N TRP A 140 18.32 -11.84 -8.58
CA TRP A 140 17.16 -12.67 -8.32
C TRP A 140 16.31 -12.17 -7.15
N GLU A 141 16.94 -11.82 -6.03
CA GLU A 141 16.26 -11.23 -4.87
C GLU A 141 15.56 -9.91 -5.23
N ALA A 142 16.25 -9.04 -5.97
CA ALA A 142 15.67 -7.79 -6.44
C ALA A 142 14.49 -8.01 -7.39
N ALA A 143 14.57 -9.00 -8.29
CA ALA A 143 13.47 -9.35 -9.20
C ALA A 143 12.24 -9.84 -8.43
N LEU A 144 12.42 -10.75 -7.46
CA LEU A 144 11.33 -11.27 -6.64
C LEU A 144 10.70 -10.19 -5.75
N LEU A 145 11.51 -9.30 -5.16
CA LEU A 145 10.97 -8.15 -4.41
C LEU A 145 10.11 -7.25 -5.29
N ARG A 146 10.57 -6.94 -6.52
CA ARG A 146 9.75 -6.16 -7.45
C ARG A 146 8.45 -6.89 -7.81
N GLN A 147 8.50 -8.18 -8.06
CA GLN A 147 7.33 -8.99 -8.36
C GLN A 147 6.31 -8.93 -7.20
N VAL A 148 6.74 -9.21 -5.97
CA VAL A 148 5.82 -9.34 -4.83
C VAL A 148 5.40 -7.99 -4.26
N VAL A 149 6.35 -7.04 -4.15
CA VAL A 149 6.10 -5.79 -3.42
C VAL A 149 5.60 -4.68 -4.34
N ILE A 150 6.09 -4.63 -5.59
CA ILE A 150 5.75 -3.54 -6.53
C ILE A 150 4.67 -3.97 -7.51
N ALA A 151 4.80 -5.15 -8.13
CA ALA A 151 3.82 -5.65 -9.08
C ALA A 151 2.63 -6.35 -8.42
N ASP A 152 2.65 -6.53 -7.09
CA ASP A 152 1.60 -7.17 -6.28
C ASP A 152 1.23 -8.59 -6.76
N LEU A 153 2.23 -9.34 -7.22
CA LEU A 153 2.05 -10.71 -7.70
C LEU A 153 2.46 -11.72 -6.62
N ASP A 154 1.62 -12.72 -6.40
CA ASP A 154 1.95 -13.82 -5.48
C ASP A 154 3.19 -14.56 -5.98
N CYS A 155 4.07 -14.95 -5.07
CA CYS A 155 5.24 -15.78 -5.37
C CYS A 155 4.91 -17.26 -5.19
N ALA A 156 5.62 -18.11 -5.93
CA ALA A 156 5.55 -19.55 -5.73
C ALA A 156 6.11 -19.93 -4.34
N PRO A 157 5.59 -21.01 -3.69
CA PRO A 157 6.03 -21.40 -2.35
C PRO A 157 7.56 -21.60 -2.23
N MET A 158 8.21 -22.15 -3.28
CA MET A 158 9.66 -22.31 -3.31
C MET A 158 10.45 -20.99 -3.36
N GLN A 159 9.82 -19.89 -3.77
CA GLN A 159 10.42 -18.55 -3.84
C GLN A 159 10.26 -17.78 -2.52
N ALA A 160 9.34 -18.20 -1.66
CA ALA A 160 9.02 -17.47 -0.42
C ALA A 160 10.24 -17.25 0.47
N GLN A 161 11.12 -18.25 0.62
CA GLN A 161 12.34 -18.13 1.41
C GLN A 161 13.31 -17.08 0.85
N VAL A 162 13.41 -16.97 -0.47
CA VAL A 162 14.25 -15.95 -1.12
C VAL A 162 13.68 -14.55 -0.85
N VAL A 163 12.36 -14.40 -0.91
CA VAL A 163 11.67 -13.14 -0.56
C VAL A 163 11.91 -12.78 0.91
N VAL A 164 11.79 -13.75 1.83
CA VAL A 164 12.06 -13.56 3.27
C VAL A 164 13.50 -13.05 3.49
N ARG A 165 14.49 -13.70 2.86
CA ARG A 165 15.88 -13.28 2.95
C ARG A 165 16.08 -11.87 2.40
N ALA A 166 15.54 -11.57 1.25
CA ALA A 166 15.63 -10.25 0.64
C ALA A 166 15.02 -9.16 1.54
N LEU A 167 13.85 -9.43 2.16
CA LEU A 167 13.20 -8.54 3.11
C LEU A 167 14.05 -8.32 4.37
N SER A 168 14.77 -9.34 4.84
CA SER A 168 15.70 -9.20 5.97
C SER A 168 16.86 -8.27 5.64
N ILE A 169 17.43 -8.35 4.42
CA ILE A 169 18.46 -7.43 3.94
C ILE A 169 17.95 -5.99 3.88
N VAL A 170 16.74 -5.81 3.31
CA VAL A 170 16.07 -4.51 3.24
C VAL A 170 15.83 -3.94 4.64
N GLY A 171 15.36 -4.76 5.58
CA GLY A 171 15.14 -4.38 6.97
C GLY A 171 16.41 -3.93 7.66
N ALA A 172 17.52 -4.68 7.51
CA ALA A 172 18.82 -4.33 8.05
C ALA A 172 19.33 -3.00 7.49
N TYR A 173 19.24 -2.79 6.17
CA TYR A 173 19.61 -1.54 5.53
C TYR A 173 18.89 -0.33 6.14
N PHE A 174 17.57 -0.38 6.26
CA PHE A 174 16.79 0.72 6.82
C PHE A 174 17.01 0.93 8.33
N SER A 175 17.42 -0.10 9.05
CA SER A 175 17.76 0.02 10.48
C SER A 175 19.08 0.74 10.67
N GLN A 176 20.08 0.43 9.85
CA GLN A 176 21.39 1.10 9.86
C GLN A 176 21.29 2.57 9.45
N ALA A 177 20.50 2.87 8.41
CA ALA A 177 20.29 4.24 7.92
C ALA A 177 19.57 5.17 8.92
N ARG A 178 18.98 4.62 10.00
CA ARG A 178 18.40 5.40 11.11
C ARG A 178 19.41 5.72 12.22
N ALA A 179 20.47 4.93 12.34
CA ALA A 179 21.46 5.06 13.39
C ALA A 179 22.63 5.97 13.01
N ALA A 180 22.75 6.32 11.73
CA ALA A 180 23.73 7.24 11.17
C ALA A 180 23.16 8.64 10.99
#